data_c786a48dff2a50e5d6723ff74305f934
#
_entry.id   c786a48dff2a50e5d6723ff74305f934
#
_cell.length_a   1.000
_cell.length_b   1.000
_cell.length_c   1.000
_cell.angle_alpha   90.00
_cell.angle_beta   90.00
_cell.angle_gamma   90.00
#
_symmetry.space_group_name_H-M   'P 1'
#
loop_
_entity.id
_entity.type
_entity.pdbx_description
1 polymer ?
#
loop_
_entity_poly.entity_id
_entity_poly.type
_entity_poly.pdbx_seq_one_letter_code
_entity_poly.pdbx_strand_id
1 'polypeptide(L)'
;MDLQIRVSMFDDRIEVVSPGGLPSGITEDEYLSGKLSVLRNRNLANVFYRLGFVEIFGIGITRIKQVYSEASVKPSFEVSENAIQIVLPVYEESTNLTEDEKVVYKLLSKNMLKSMSEIAPYISFGKSKTTKLLKDMEQKGVIAIEGKGKGTKYRIK
;
A
#
# COMPACT_ATOMS: atom_id res chain seq x y z
N MET A 1 22.06 -6.76 -26.60
CA MET A 1 21.19 -7.28 -25.52
C MET A 1 20.06 -6.28 -25.40
N ASP A 2 18.85 -6.65 -25.82
CA ASP A 2 17.71 -5.74 -25.72
C ASP A 2 17.20 -5.75 -24.28
N LEU A 3 17.56 -4.72 -23.55
CA LEU A 3 17.13 -4.52 -22.18
C LEU A 3 15.75 -3.84 -22.19
N GLN A 4 14.74 -4.54 -21.69
CA GLN A 4 13.35 -4.05 -21.67
C GLN A 4 12.92 -3.69 -20.23
N ILE A 5 12.08 -2.66 -20.12
CA ILE A 5 11.38 -2.38 -18.87
C ILE A 5 10.42 -3.54 -18.61
N ARG A 6 10.45 -4.07 -17.38
CA ARG A 6 9.55 -5.13 -16.95
C ARG A 6 8.60 -4.62 -15.88
N VAL A 7 7.32 -4.88 -16.06
CA VAL A 7 6.29 -4.68 -15.04
C VAL A 7 5.70 -6.06 -14.72
N SER A 8 5.80 -6.47 -13.46
CA SER A 8 5.27 -7.74 -12.95
C SER A 8 4.19 -7.44 -11.93
N MET A 9 3.04 -8.10 -12.07
CA MET A 9 1.92 -7.98 -11.15
C MET A 9 1.75 -9.27 -10.37
N PHE A 10 1.68 -9.16 -9.05
CA PHE A 10 1.46 -10.24 -8.10
C PHE A 10 0.19 -9.93 -7.29
N ASP A 11 -0.30 -10.89 -6.53
CA ASP A 11 -1.50 -10.70 -5.70
C ASP A 11 -1.29 -9.66 -4.59
N ASP A 12 -0.03 -9.48 -4.14
CA ASP A 12 0.35 -8.63 -3.03
C ASP A 12 1.17 -7.38 -3.42
N ARG A 13 1.63 -7.26 -4.67
CA ARG A 13 2.49 -6.15 -5.12
C ARG A 13 2.56 -5.99 -6.63
N ILE A 14 3.06 -4.84 -7.05
CA ILE A 14 3.54 -4.58 -8.42
C ILE A 14 5.04 -4.30 -8.35
N GLU A 15 5.80 -4.92 -9.25
CA GLU A 15 7.23 -4.67 -9.42
C GLU A 15 7.49 -4.02 -10.78
N VAL A 16 8.26 -2.94 -10.77
CA VAL A 16 8.72 -2.26 -11.99
C VAL A 16 10.24 -2.28 -12.00
N VAL A 17 10.81 -2.89 -13.02
CA VAL A 17 12.26 -2.96 -13.20
C VAL A 17 12.64 -2.21 -14.47
N SER A 18 13.45 -1.18 -14.32
CA SER A 18 14.04 -0.42 -15.43
C SER A 18 15.52 -0.78 -15.58
N PRO A 19 15.96 -1.27 -16.74
CA PRO A 19 17.38 -1.56 -16.96
C PRO A 19 18.20 -0.26 -17.00
N GLY A 20 19.45 -0.38 -16.54
CA GLY A 20 20.42 0.69 -16.37
C GLY A 20 20.32 1.39 -15.02
N GLY A 21 21.47 1.69 -14.42
CA GLY A 21 21.59 2.39 -13.14
C GLY A 21 21.20 3.87 -13.21
N LEU A 22 21.51 4.64 -12.20
CA LEU A 22 21.27 6.08 -12.18
C LEU A 22 22.11 6.81 -13.25
N PRO A 23 21.64 7.94 -13.78
CA PRO A 23 22.47 8.81 -14.60
C PRO A 23 23.73 9.22 -13.84
N SER A 24 24.84 9.42 -14.59
CA SER A 24 26.10 9.89 -14.00
C SER A 24 25.91 11.22 -13.26
N GLY A 25 26.52 11.32 -12.08
CA GLY A 25 26.43 12.53 -11.24
C GLY A 25 25.23 12.58 -10.30
N ILE A 26 24.41 11.53 -10.23
CA ILE A 26 23.32 11.41 -9.24
C ILE A 26 23.65 10.26 -8.29
N THR A 27 23.59 10.55 -7.00
CA THR A 27 23.68 9.53 -5.94
C THR A 27 22.34 8.88 -5.69
N GLU A 28 22.35 7.70 -5.07
CA GLU A 28 21.13 7.01 -4.65
C GLU A 28 20.31 7.86 -3.68
N ASP A 29 20.95 8.52 -2.73
CA ASP A 29 20.26 9.40 -1.77
C ASP A 29 19.56 10.57 -2.45
N GLU A 30 20.19 11.20 -3.45
CA GLU A 30 19.58 12.27 -4.22
C GLU A 30 18.38 11.79 -5.02
N TYR A 31 18.49 10.62 -5.65
CA TYR A 31 17.40 9.98 -6.36
C TYR A 31 16.24 9.65 -5.42
N LEU A 32 16.52 9.00 -4.29
CA LEU A 32 15.51 8.59 -3.31
C LEU A 32 14.89 9.77 -2.56
N SER A 33 15.60 10.91 -2.46
CA SER A 33 15.04 12.13 -1.89
C SER A 33 13.96 12.76 -2.76
N GLY A 34 13.93 12.44 -4.06
CA GLY A 34 13.02 13.04 -5.04
C GLY A 34 13.29 14.54 -5.29
N LYS A 35 14.44 15.05 -4.89
CA LYS A 35 14.81 16.47 -5.07
C LYS A 35 15.35 16.77 -6.45
N LEU A 36 15.94 15.78 -7.11
CA LEU A 36 16.55 15.91 -8.42
C LEU A 36 15.78 15.08 -9.45
N SER A 37 15.57 15.65 -10.61
CA SER A 37 15.03 14.98 -11.78
C SER A 37 16.03 15.07 -12.91
N VAL A 38 16.61 13.95 -13.31
CA VAL A 38 17.48 13.88 -14.47
C VAL A 38 16.90 12.91 -15.49
N LEU A 39 16.56 13.45 -16.64
CA LEU A 39 15.97 12.69 -17.73
C LEU A 39 17.10 12.00 -18.53
N ARG A 40 17.10 10.66 -18.60
CA ARG A 40 18.01 9.90 -19.45
C ARG A 40 17.75 10.15 -20.93
N ASN A 41 16.50 10.20 -21.32
CA ASN A 41 16.04 10.46 -22.67
C ASN A 41 15.10 11.66 -22.69
N ARG A 42 15.66 12.85 -22.90
CA ARG A 42 14.91 14.11 -22.91
C ARG A 42 13.84 14.13 -24.01
N ASN A 43 14.15 13.57 -25.18
CA ASN A 43 13.22 13.57 -26.30
C ASN A 43 11.98 12.72 -25.99
N LEU A 44 12.19 11.51 -25.50
CA LEU A 44 11.10 10.61 -25.10
C LEU A 44 10.27 11.21 -23.94
N ALA A 45 10.93 11.75 -22.93
CA ALA A 45 10.26 12.40 -21.81
C ALA A 45 9.40 13.60 -22.26
N ASN A 46 9.90 14.41 -23.19
CA ASN A 46 9.14 15.53 -23.75
C ASN A 46 7.91 15.07 -24.54
N VAL A 47 8.00 13.98 -25.30
CA VAL A 47 6.85 13.39 -25.99
C VAL A 47 5.79 12.95 -24.99
N PHE A 48 6.17 12.17 -23.98
CA PHE A 48 5.24 11.70 -22.94
C PHE A 48 4.64 12.84 -22.11
N TYR A 49 5.42 13.89 -21.84
CA TYR A 49 4.92 15.09 -21.18
C TYR A 49 3.84 15.80 -22.01
N ARG A 50 4.08 15.97 -23.31
CA ARG A 50 3.07 16.59 -24.22
C ARG A 50 1.80 15.75 -24.36
N LEU A 51 1.92 14.43 -24.20
CA LEU A 51 0.79 13.50 -24.20
C LEU A 51 0.09 13.42 -22.82
N GLY A 52 0.59 14.12 -21.80
CA GLY A 52 0.04 14.09 -20.45
C GLY A 52 0.30 12.80 -19.68
N PHE A 53 1.24 11.97 -20.12
CA PHE A 53 1.54 10.68 -19.46
C PHE A 53 2.56 10.80 -18.33
N VAL A 54 3.41 11.82 -18.33
CA VAL A 54 4.44 12.03 -17.31
C VAL A 54 4.55 13.49 -16.90
N GLU A 55 5.02 13.72 -15.68
CA GLU A 55 5.41 15.02 -15.18
C GLU A 55 6.95 15.14 -15.21
N ILE A 56 7.47 16.31 -15.59
CA ILE A 56 8.94 16.53 -15.75
C ILE A 56 9.62 16.83 -14.40
N PHE A 57 8.86 17.17 -13.36
CA PHE A 57 9.38 17.75 -12.10
C PHE A 57 10.00 16.76 -11.12
N GLY A 58 10.13 15.47 -11.45
CA GLY A 58 10.78 14.46 -10.60
C GLY A 58 10.06 14.13 -9.29
N ILE A 59 8.79 14.50 -9.17
CA ILE A 59 8.02 14.31 -7.92
C ILE A 59 7.46 12.89 -7.73
N GLY A 60 7.74 11.96 -8.66
CA GLY A 60 7.17 10.61 -8.65
C GLY A 60 7.49 9.83 -7.36
N ILE A 61 8.74 9.81 -6.92
CA ILE A 61 9.16 9.12 -5.68
C ILE A 61 8.52 9.75 -4.45
N THR A 62 8.50 11.07 -4.38
CA THR A 62 7.87 11.81 -3.27
C THR A 62 6.37 11.51 -3.21
N ARG A 63 5.70 11.49 -4.35
CA ARG A 63 4.27 11.14 -4.46
C ARG A 63 3.99 9.71 -4.02
N ILE A 64 4.81 8.73 -4.45
CA ILE A 64 4.71 7.34 -3.99
C ILE A 64 4.86 7.28 -2.46
N LYS A 65 5.90 7.88 -1.89
CA LYS A 65 6.13 7.90 -0.44
C LYS A 65 4.95 8.56 0.30
N GLN A 66 4.39 9.62 -0.24
CA GLN A 66 3.24 10.32 0.35
C GLN A 66 1.97 9.44 0.33
N VAL A 67 1.66 8.80 -0.81
CA VAL A 67 0.52 7.88 -0.91
C VAL A 67 0.63 6.75 0.10
N TYR A 68 1.84 6.21 0.28
CA TYR A 68 2.09 5.12 1.21
C TYR A 68 2.42 5.58 2.64
N SER A 69 2.23 6.88 2.98
CA SER A 69 2.56 7.40 4.33
C SER A 69 1.84 6.65 5.45
N GLU A 70 0.58 6.26 5.22
CA GLU A 70 -0.27 5.54 6.17
C GLU A 70 -0.39 4.02 5.88
N ALA A 71 0.32 3.51 4.87
CA ALA A 71 0.27 2.10 4.54
C ALA A 71 1.04 1.24 5.56
N SER A 72 0.54 0.02 5.82
CA SER A 72 1.16 -0.97 6.69
C SER A 72 2.49 -1.48 6.14
N VAL A 73 2.59 -1.62 4.83
CA VAL A 73 3.80 -2.00 4.11
C VAL A 73 4.22 -0.85 3.20
N LYS A 74 5.50 -0.46 3.31
CA LYS A 74 6.05 0.65 2.51
C LYS A 74 6.60 0.15 1.18
N PRO A 75 6.59 1.00 0.13
CA PRO A 75 7.28 0.70 -1.12
C PRO A 75 8.78 0.60 -0.91
N SER A 76 9.45 -0.25 -1.67
CA SER A 76 10.91 -0.30 -1.73
C SER A 76 11.43 0.17 -3.08
N PHE A 77 12.64 0.72 -3.05
CA PHE A 77 13.37 1.22 -4.20
C PHE A 77 14.77 0.65 -4.13
N GLU A 78 15.16 -0.12 -5.11
CA GLU A 78 16.47 -0.72 -5.21
C GLU A 78 17.21 -0.16 -6.41
N VAL A 79 18.42 0.34 -6.16
CA VAL A 79 19.27 0.93 -7.19
C VAL A 79 20.54 0.09 -7.30
N SER A 80 20.86 -0.33 -8.51
CA SER A 80 22.08 -1.01 -8.85
C SER A 80 22.77 -0.36 -10.05
N GLU A 81 23.97 -0.77 -10.40
CA GLU A 81 24.66 -0.28 -11.60
C GLU A 81 23.87 -0.55 -12.89
N ASN A 82 23.12 -1.64 -12.93
CA ASN A 82 22.49 -2.14 -14.14
C ASN A 82 20.97 -2.15 -14.14
N ALA A 83 20.34 -1.78 -13.02
CA ALA A 83 18.88 -1.74 -12.91
C ALA A 83 18.41 -0.84 -11.77
N ILE A 84 17.19 -0.32 -11.94
CA ILE A 84 16.41 0.30 -10.86
C ILE A 84 15.14 -0.52 -10.73
N GLN A 85 14.85 -1.00 -9.52
CA GLN A 85 13.62 -1.71 -9.19
C GLN A 85 12.77 -0.90 -8.22
N ILE A 86 11.48 -0.86 -8.48
CA ILE A 86 10.47 -0.27 -7.58
C ILE A 86 9.47 -1.36 -7.26
N VAL A 87 9.23 -1.60 -5.98
CA VAL A 87 8.20 -2.52 -5.49
C VAL A 87 7.10 -1.70 -4.82
N LEU A 88 5.91 -1.83 -5.33
CA LEU A 88 4.70 -1.17 -4.81
C LEU A 88 3.78 -2.25 -4.22
N PRO A 89 3.77 -2.45 -2.89
CA PRO A 89 2.84 -3.37 -2.24
C PRO A 89 1.38 -2.96 -2.47
N VAL A 90 0.46 -3.90 -2.36
CA VAL A 90 -0.97 -3.55 -2.28
C VAL A 90 -1.16 -2.62 -1.09
N TYR A 91 -1.84 -1.49 -1.34
CA TYR A 91 -2.06 -0.49 -0.30
C TYR A 91 -3.03 -1.03 0.76
N GLU A 92 -2.52 -1.21 1.96
CA GLU A 92 -3.30 -1.49 3.15
C GLU A 92 -2.99 -0.41 4.18
N GLU A 93 -4.02 0.29 4.66
CA GLU A 93 -3.84 1.24 5.75
C GLU A 93 -3.24 0.56 6.97
N SER A 94 -2.25 1.22 7.60
CA SER A 94 -1.75 0.79 8.89
C SER A 94 -2.83 1.07 9.95
N THR A 95 -3.69 0.09 10.16
CA THR A 95 -4.60 0.16 11.30
C THR A 95 -3.78 -0.07 12.56
N ASN A 96 -3.91 0.84 13.56
CA ASN A 96 -3.33 0.68 14.91
C ASN A 96 -4.03 -0.46 15.66
N LEU A 97 -4.07 -1.65 15.03
CA LEU A 97 -4.70 -2.84 15.56
C LEU A 97 -3.67 -3.73 16.26
N THR A 98 -4.03 -4.22 17.42
CA THR A 98 -3.30 -5.30 18.10
C THR A 98 -3.39 -6.60 17.27
N GLU A 99 -2.51 -7.57 17.55
CA GLU A 99 -2.54 -8.85 16.80
C GLU A 99 -3.90 -9.56 16.94
N ASP A 100 -4.53 -9.52 18.11
CA ASP A 100 -5.87 -10.09 18.30
C ASP A 100 -6.94 -9.35 17.48
N GLU A 101 -6.86 -8.03 17.38
CA GLU A 101 -7.75 -7.22 16.56
C GLU A 101 -7.54 -7.50 15.07
N LYS A 102 -6.31 -7.72 14.62
CA LYS A 102 -6.01 -8.10 13.22
C LYS A 102 -6.66 -9.43 12.83
N VAL A 103 -6.68 -10.41 13.75
CA VAL A 103 -7.38 -11.68 13.53
C VAL A 103 -8.87 -11.45 13.28
N VAL A 104 -9.52 -10.63 14.11
CA VAL A 104 -10.94 -10.29 13.95
C VAL A 104 -11.17 -9.46 12.68
N TYR A 105 -10.32 -8.49 12.42
CA TYR A 105 -10.42 -7.59 11.25
C TYR A 105 -10.40 -8.36 9.93
N LYS A 106 -9.51 -9.35 9.78
CA LYS A 106 -9.44 -10.22 8.58
C LYS A 106 -10.70 -11.02 8.30
N LEU A 107 -11.54 -11.21 9.30
CA LEU A 107 -12.83 -11.91 9.14
C LEU A 107 -13.96 -10.98 8.69
N LEU A 108 -13.77 -9.66 8.76
CA LEU A 108 -14.75 -8.66 8.36
C LEU A 108 -14.59 -8.27 6.89
N SER A 109 -15.57 -7.56 6.36
CA SER A 109 -15.59 -7.07 4.97
C SER A 109 -16.14 -5.64 4.93
N LYS A 110 -15.72 -4.85 3.93
CA LYS A 110 -16.32 -3.53 3.66
C LYS A 110 -17.76 -3.64 3.15
N ASN A 111 -18.03 -4.68 2.36
CA ASN A 111 -19.28 -4.83 1.61
C ASN A 111 -20.30 -5.78 2.26
N MET A 112 -19.94 -6.44 3.37
CA MET A 112 -20.79 -7.42 4.00
C MET A 112 -20.80 -7.25 5.52
N LEU A 113 -22.00 -7.15 6.08
CA LEU A 113 -22.22 -7.11 7.52
C LEU A 113 -22.16 -8.52 8.11
N LYS A 114 -21.33 -8.75 9.09
CA LYS A 114 -21.21 -10.03 9.81
C LYS A 114 -21.66 -9.91 11.27
N SER A 115 -22.41 -10.88 11.73
CA SER A 115 -22.83 -11.02 13.13
C SER A 115 -21.74 -11.69 13.98
N MET A 116 -21.86 -11.61 15.30
CA MET A 116 -20.97 -12.33 16.22
C MET A 116 -20.98 -13.84 15.98
N SER A 117 -22.13 -14.43 15.65
CA SER A 117 -22.25 -15.87 15.37
C SER A 117 -21.51 -16.31 14.09
N GLU A 118 -21.32 -15.41 13.14
CA GLU A 118 -20.54 -15.67 11.91
C GLU A 118 -19.05 -15.47 12.11
N ILE A 119 -18.64 -14.70 13.12
CA ILE A 119 -17.23 -14.44 13.44
C ILE A 119 -16.69 -15.50 14.41
N ALA A 120 -17.47 -15.84 15.43
CA ALA A 120 -17.05 -16.69 16.55
C ALA A 120 -16.43 -18.04 16.16
N PRO A 121 -16.88 -18.77 15.11
CA PRO A 121 -16.28 -20.06 14.74
C PRO A 121 -14.83 -19.97 14.26
N TYR A 122 -14.37 -18.79 13.85
CA TYR A 122 -13.06 -18.58 13.23
C TYR A 122 -12.03 -17.93 14.17
N ILE A 123 -12.39 -17.73 15.44
CA ILE A 123 -11.51 -17.12 16.44
C ILE A 123 -11.34 -18.05 17.64
N SER A 124 -10.15 -18.01 18.25
CA SER A 124 -9.80 -18.82 19.42
C SER A 124 -10.17 -18.18 20.76
N PHE A 125 -10.64 -16.93 20.74
CA PHE A 125 -10.96 -16.21 22.00
C PHE A 125 -12.47 -16.25 22.31
N GLY A 126 -12.79 -16.17 23.62
CA GLY A 126 -14.18 -16.17 24.08
C GLY A 126 -14.95 -14.90 23.66
N LYS A 127 -16.28 -15.01 23.65
CA LYS A 127 -17.22 -13.97 23.22
C LYS A 127 -16.98 -12.61 23.90
N SER A 128 -16.67 -12.59 25.21
CA SER A 128 -16.42 -11.34 25.95
C SER A 128 -15.19 -10.59 25.40
N LYS A 129 -14.09 -11.31 25.15
CA LYS A 129 -12.86 -10.72 24.55
C LYS A 129 -13.15 -10.21 23.15
N THR A 130 -13.82 -10.99 22.33
CA THR A 130 -14.19 -10.57 20.96
C THR A 130 -15.06 -9.31 20.95
N THR A 131 -16.05 -9.25 21.85
CA THR A 131 -16.91 -8.05 21.96
C THR A 131 -16.11 -6.81 22.36
N LYS A 132 -15.12 -6.97 23.26
CA LYS A 132 -14.23 -5.87 23.65
C LYS A 132 -13.38 -5.42 22.46
N LEU A 133 -12.72 -6.35 21.77
CA LEU A 133 -11.91 -6.03 20.57
C LEU A 133 -12.72 -5.29 19.49
N LEU A 134 -13.95 -5.73 19.20
CA LEU A 134 -14.82 -5.07 18.25
C LEU A 134 -15.20 -3.64 18.69
N LYS A 135 -15.41 -3.40 19.97
CA LYS A 135 -15.64 -2.04 20.50
C LYS A 135 -14.41 -1.15 20.38
N ASP A 136 -13.24 -1.70 20.73
CA ASP A 136 -11.96 -0.98 20.65
C ASP A 136 -11.66 -0.61 19.17
N MET A 137 -11.95 -1.52 18.24
CA MET A 137 -11.81 -1.28 16.79
C MET A 137 -12.81 -0.25 16.27
N GLU A 138 -14.03 -0.20 16.82
CA GLU A 138 -15.01 0.86 16.49
C GLU A 138 -14.52 2.22 16.98
N GLN A 139 -13.98 2.31 18.21
CA GLN A 139 -13.41 3.53 18.78
C GLN A 139 -12.19 4.01 17.97
N LYS A 140 -11.39 3.08 17.45
CA LYS A 140 -10.29 3.38 16.51
C LYS A 140 -10.77 3.81 15.12
N GLY A 141 -12.07 3.75 14.86
CA GLY A 141 -12.67 4.16 13.60
C GLY A 141 -12.50 3.21 12.43
N VAL A 142 -11.93 2.00 12.65
CA VAL A 142 -11.61 1.03 11.58
C VAL A 142 -12.79 0.14 11.19
N ILE A 143 -13.78 -0.01 12.07
CA ILE A 143 -15.02 -0.76 11.77
C ILE A 143 -16.26 0.08 12.10
N ALA A 144 -17.38 -0.32 11.52
CA ALA A 144 -18.71 0.18 11.87
C ALA A 144 -19.52 -0.93 12.55
N ILE A 145 -20.28 -0.56 13.59
CA ILE A 145 -21.23 -1.43 14.28
C ILE A 145 -22.63 -0.98 13.93
N GLU A 146 -23.44 -1.89 13.43
CA GLU A 146 -24.83 -1.64 13.06
C GLU A 146 -25.79 -2.53 13.83
N GLY A 147 -26.95 -1.99 14.23
CA GLY A 147 -27.96 -2.70 15.01
C GLY A 147 -27.72 -2.67 16.52
N LYS A 148 -28.58 -3.34 17.27
CA LYS A 148 -28.53 -3.43 18.74
C LYS A 148 -28.85 -4.83 19.23
N GLY A 149 -28.25 -5.21 20.35
CA GLY A 149 -28.52 -6.49 21.04
C GLY A 149 -28.18 -7.71 20.15
N LYS A 150 -29.11 -8.64 19.98
CA LYS A 150 -28.91 -9.85 19.16
C LYS A 150 -28.77 -9.58 17.66
N GLY A 151 -29.18 -8.41 17.20
CA GLY A 151 -29.10 -7.98 15.79
C GLY A 151 -27.82 -7.19 15.45
N THR A 152 -26.87 -7.06 16.36
CA THR A 152 -25.61 -6.33 16.13
C THR A 152 -24.78 -7.01 15.05
N LYS A 153 -24.36 -6.22 14.08
CA LYS A 153 -23.49 -6.64 12.97
C LYS A 153 -22.31 -5.68 12.80
N TYR A 154 -21.25 -6.16 12.18
CA TYR A 154 -19.97 -5.51 12.07
C TYR A 154 -19.49 -5.51 10.62
N ARG A 155 -18.87 -4.43 10.17
CA ARG A 155 -18.17 -4.33 8.87
C ARG A 155 -16.98 -3.40 8.96
N ILE A 156 -16.05 -3.53 8.04
CA ILE A 156 -14.95 -2.56 7.83
C ILE A 156 -15.58 -1.24 7.30
N LYS A 157 -15.05 -0.12 7.75
CA LYS A 157 -15.45 1.21 7.24
C LYS A 157 -14.94 1.49 5.85
#